data_217f797d0948ca59dc9e03d8cd4e82fe
#
_entry.id   217f797d0948ca59dc9e03d8cd4e82fe
#
_cell.length_a   1.000
_cell.length_b   1.000
_cell.length_c   1.000
_cell.angle_alpha   90.00
_cell.angle_beta   90.00
_cell.angle_gamma   90.00
#
_symmetry.space_group_name_H-M   'P 1'
#
loop_
_entity.id
_entity.type
_entity.pdbx_description
1 polymer ?
#
loop_
_entity_poly.entity_id
_entity_poly.type
_entity_poly.pdbx_seq_one_letter_code
_entity_poly.pdbx_strand_id
1 'polypeptide(L)'
;MRFSKIDYTQLSSKQQESFNFYKLSALLVDYGFFSIRLYDDWEGADFIAQHSSNQFVKVQLKGRFTLDTKYCNKKLYIAFPYSNDWYLYPHDKFFNDDEIQQTRIGLTTNGG
;
A
#
# COMPACT_ATOMS: atom_id res chain seq x y z
N MET A 1 -7.53 31.60 6.89
CA MET A 1 -8.25 30.54 6.17
C MET A 1 -8.41 29.32 7.06
N ARG A 2 -9.59 28.78 7.10
CA ARG A 2 -9.86 27.55 7.89
C ARG A 2 -10.10 26.39 6.96
N PHE A 3 -9.58 25.22 7.33
CA PHE A 3 -9.77 23.98 6.57
C PHE A 3 -10.52 22.97 7.42
N SER A 4 -11.48 22.30 6.82
CA SER A 4 -12.19 21.20 7.44
C SER A 4 -11.74 19.88 6.81
N LYS A 5 -11.80 18.80 7.58
CA LYS A 5 -11.52 17.48 7.02
C LYS A 5 -12.54 17.17 5.94
N ILE A 6 -12.06 16.55 4.86
CA ILE A 6 -12.95 16.14 3.77
C ILE A 6 -13.52 14.77 4.05
N ASP A 7 -14.73 14.54 3.54
CA ASP A 7 -15.33 13.22 3.53
C ASP A 7 -14.75 12.43 2.35
N TYR A 8 -14.06 11.34 2.66
CA TYR A 8 -13.42 10.49 1.65
C TYR A 8 -14.40 10.03 0.57
N THR A 9 -15.66 9.75 0.93
CA THR A 9 -16.66 9.26 -0.02
C THR A 9 -17.04 10.29 -1.06
N GLN A 10 -16.75 11.57 -0.82
CA GLN A 10 -17.04 12.66 -1.78
C GLN A 10 -15.92 12.87 -2.80
N LEU A 11 -14.79 12.20 -2.61
CA LEU A 11 -13.67 12.28 -3.54
C LEU A 11 -13.97 11.44 -4.79
N SER A 12 -13.48 11.89 -5.95
CA SER A 12 -13.50 11.07 -7.15
C SER A 12 -12.62 9.84 -6.97
N SER A 13 -12.80 8.83 -7.82
CA SER A 13 -11.96 7.62 -7.76
C SER A 13 -10.49 7.96 -7.84
N LYS A 14 -10.10 8.88 -8.72
CA LYS A 14 -8.71 9.27 -8.87
C LYS A 14 -8.20 10.02 -7.65
N GLN A 15 -9.02 10.87 -7.05
CA GLN A 15 -8.68 11.57 -5.82
C GLN A 15 -8.56 10.59 -4.64
N GLN A 16 -9.41 9.57 -4.60
CA GLN A 16 -9.32 8.53 -3.57
C GLN A 16 -8.01 7.75 -3.69
N GLU A 17 -7.59 7.44 -4.90
CA GLU A 17 -6.31 6.81 -5.17
C GLU A 17 -5.15 7.64 -4.60
N SER A 18 -5.16 8.94 -4.92
CA SER A 18 -4.13 9.86 -4.43
C SER A 18 -4.18 10.01 -2.91
N PHE A 19 -5.38 10.12 -2.36
CA PHE A 19 -5.58 10.21 -0.92
C PHE A 19 -4.94 9.00 -0.22
N ASN A 20 -5.24 7.80 -0.71
CA ASN A 20 -4.72 6.57 -0.14
C ASN A 20 -3.20 6.48 -0.27
N PHE A 21 -2.67 6.88 -1.43
CA PHE A 21 -1.23 6.90 -1.64
C PHE A 21 -0.52 7.79 -0.63
N TYR A 22 -1.01 9.01 -0.44
CA TYR A 22 -0.37 9.95 0.47
C TYR A 22 -0.51 9.53 1.93
N LYS A 23 -1.65 8.97 2.31
CA LYS A 23 -1.84 8.46 3.67
C LYS A 23 -0.90 7.31 3.98
N LEU A 24 -0.81 6.34 3.07
CA LEU A 24 0.08 5.20 3.25
C LEU A 24 1.54 5.62 3.22
N SER A 25 1.90 6.54 2.31
CA SER A 25 3.27 7.04 2.21
C SER A 25 3.71 7.71 3.51
N ALA A 26 2.83 8.51 4.12
CA ALA A 26 3.13 9.15 5.40
C ALA A 26 3.35 8.12 6.51
N LEU A 27 2.55 7.05 6.50
CA LEU A 27 2.70 5.98 7.48
C LEU A 27 4.00 5.21 7.27
N LEU A 28 4.35 4.93 6.02
CA LEU A 28 5.56 4.17 5.68
C LEU A 28 6.84 4.91 6.07
N VAL A 29 6.81 6.23 6.14
CA VAL A 29 7.96 7.02 6.60
C VAL A 29 8.37 6.61 8.01
N ASP A 30 7.40 6.29 8.87
CA ASP A 30 7.69 5.84 10.24
C ASP A 30 8.49 4.54 10.28
N TYR A 31 8.42 3.76 9.20
CA TYR A 31 9.16 2.50 9.07
C TYR A 31 10.41 2.65 8.20
N GLY A 32 10.77 3.88 7.84
CA GLY A 32 11.99 4.15 7.08
C GLY A 32 11.82 4.02 5.56
N PHE A 33 10.59 3.97 5.06
CA PHE A 33 10.32 3.90 3.63
C PHE A 33 9.94 5.26 3.07
N PHE A 34 10.51 5.59 1.93
CA PHE A 34 10.19 6.81 1.18
C PHE A 34 9.62 6.39 -0.18
N SER A 35 8.39 6.84 -0.46
CA SER A 35 7.62 6.35 -1.59
C SER A 35 7.76 7.27 -2.80
N ILE A 36 7.89 6.67 -3.98
CA ILE A 36 7.97 7.37 -5.26
C ILE A 36 6.83 6.85 -6.12
N ARG A 37 5.89 7.73 -6.46
CA ARG A 37 4.75 7.36 -7.27
C ARG A 37 5.17 7.14 -8.72
N LEU A 38 4.62 6.09 -9.33
CA LEU A 38 4.87 5.78 -10.74
C LEU A 38 3.74 6.36 -11.59
N TYR A 39 4.09 6.94 -12.73
CA TYR A 39 3.10 7.41 -13.70
C TYR A 39 2.50 6.25 -14.49
N ASP A 40 3.35 5.31 -14.87
CA ASP A 40 2.94 4.15 -15.65
C ASP A 40 3.03 2.90 -14.79
N ASP A 41 2.14 1.95 -15.04
CA ASP A 41 2.16 0.67 -14.36
C ASP A 41 3.48 -0.05 -14.63
N TRP A 42 4.12 -0.51 -13.57
CA TRP A 42 5.31 -1.33 -13.68
C TRP A 42 5.04 -2.67 -13.01
N GLU A 43 4.65 -3.66 -13.85
CA GLU A 43 4.35 -5.01 -13.38
C GLU A 43 3.32 -5.03 -12.24
N GLY A 44 2.34 -4.14 -12.32
CA GLY A 44 1.30 -3.99 -11.31
C GLY A 44 1.59 -2.98 -10.20
N ALA A 45 2.80 -2.44 -10.14
CA ALA A 45 3.16 -1.50 -9.09
C ALA A 45 2.61 -0.11 -9.37
N ASP A 46 2.03 0.52 -8.34
CA ASP A 46 1.58 1.90 -8.36
C ASP A 46 2.66 2.85 -7.84
N PHE A 47 3.51 2.35 -6.97
CA PHE A 47 4.64 3.13 -6.47
C PHE A 47 5.77 2.21 -6.01
N ILE A 48 6.94 2.81 -5.83
CA ILE A 48 8.11 2.15 -5.27
C ILE A 48 8.36 2.76 -3.89
N ALA A 49 8.55 1.91 -2.89
CA ALA A 49 8.95 2.36 -1.56
C ALA A 49 10.40 1.98 -1.33
N GLN A 50 11.27 2.97 -1.15
CA GLN A 50 12.68 2.77 -0.89
C GLN A 50 12.95 2.88 0.60
N HIS A 51 13.56 1.84 1.15
CA HIS A 51 13.95 1.81 2.55
C HIS A 51 15.29 2.54 2.75
N SER A 52 15.48 3.10 3.94
CA SER A 52 16.72 3.80 4.28
C SER A 52 17.97 2.92 4.17
N SER A 53 17.82 1.60 4.14
CA SER A 53 18.92 0.64 3.91
C SER A 53 19.24 0.44 2.43
N ASN A 54 18.64 1.22 1.54
CA ASN A 54 18.75 1.14 0.07
C ASN A 54 18.03 -0.04 -0.57
N GLN A 55 17.26 -0.81 0.22
CA GLN A 55 16.35 -1.79 -0.35
C GLN A 55 15.09 -1.08 -0.83
N PHE A 56 14.41 -1.65 -1.80
CA PHE A 56 13.14 -1.10 -2.24
C PHE A 56 12.16 -2.20 -2.57
N VAL A 57 10.89 -1.86 -2.50
CA VAL A 57 9.80 -2.78 -2.83
C VAL A 57 8.83 -2.10 -3.80
N LYS A 58 8.27 -2.90 -4.70
CA LYS A 58 7.18 -2.47 -5.59
C LYS A 58 5.87 -2.69 -4.87
N VAL A 59 4.99 -1.70 -4.87
CA VAL A 59 3.73 -1.76 -4.13
C VAL A 59 2.56 -1.48 -5.05
N GLN A 60 1.56 -2.36 -4.99
CA GLN A 60 0.26 -2.14 -5.62
C GLN A 60 -0.72 -1.70 -4.55
N LEU A 61 -1.37 -0.56 -4.79
CA LEU A 61 -2.32 0.01 -3.86
C LEU A 61 -3.73 -0.44 -4.23
N LYS A 62 -4.42 -1.04 -3.29
CA LYS A 62 -5.80 -1.50 -3.48
C LYS A 62 -6.71 -0.85 -2.44
N GLY A 63 -7.95 -0.51 -2.86
CA GLY A 63 -8.94 -0.01 -1.92
C GLY A 63 -9.49 -1.09 -1.01
N ARG A 64 -9.36 -2.33 -1.41
CA ARG A 64 -9.76 -3.52 -0.66
C ARG A 64 -8.86 -4.68 -1.08
N PHE A 65 -8.82 -5.72 -0.26
CA PHE A 65 -8.03 -6.91 -0.58
C PHE A 65 -8.57 -7.59 -1.85
N THR A 66 -7.74 -7.64 -2.86
CA THR A 66 -8.00 -8.38 -4.11
C THR A 66 -6.68 -8.87 -4.67
N LEU A 67 -6.71 -10.02 -5.35
CA LEU A 67 -5.51 -10.62 -5.95
C LEU A 67 -5.78 -10.96 -7.41
N ASP A 68 -4.72 -10.88 -8.20
CA ASP A 68 -4.78 -11.26 -9.61
C ASP A 68 -3.54 -12.09 -9.93
N THR A 69 -3.78 -13.30 -10.46
CA THR A 69 -2.70 -14.25 -10.77
C THR A 69 -1.71 -13.72 -11.79
N LYS A 70 -2.10 -12.75 -12.63
CA LYS A 70 -1.17 -12.16 -13.62
C LYS A 70 0.02 -11.47 -12.97
N TYR A 71 -0.07 -11.13 -11.69
CA TYR A 71 1.03 -10.47 -10.96
C TYR A 71 1.89 -11.44 -10.16
N CYS A 72 1.64 -12.75 -10.27
CA CYS A 72 2.51 -13.74 -9.62
C CYS A 72 3.94 -13.65 -10.18
N ASN A 73 4.92 -13.89 -9.32
CA ASN A 73 6.35 -13.84 -9.64
C ASN A 73 6.86 -12.46 -10.07
N LYS A 74 6.14 -11.40 -9.75
CA LYS A 74 6.57 -10.03 -10.05
C LYS A 74 7.24 -9.33 -8.86
N LYS A 75 7.37 -10.03 -7.73
CA LYS A 75 7.93 -9.48 -6.48
C LYS A 75 7.18 -8.24 -6.05
N LEU A 76 5.87 -8.32 -6.14
CA LEU A 76 4.96 -7.22 -5.85
C LEU A 76 4.42 -7.35 -4.42
N TYR A 77 4.31 -6.22 -3.73
CA TYR A 77 3.58 -6.13 -2.47
C TYR A 77 2.21 -5.53 -2.73
N ILE A 78 1.22 -6.00 -1.99
CA ILE A 78 -0.13 -5.44 -2.02
C ILE A 78 -0.36 -4.65 -0.74
N ALA A 79 -0.83 -3.42 -0.87
CA ALA A 79 -1.22 -2.59 0.27
C ALA A 79 -2.71 -2.31 0.20
N PHE A 80 -3.42 -2.52 1.29
CA PHE A 80 -4.85 -2.24 1.36
C PHE A 80 -5.24 -1.82 2.78
N PRO A 81 -6.28 -0.99 2.92
CA PRO A 81 -6.78 -0.58 4.23
C PRO A 81 -7.81 -1.58 4.74
N TYR A 82 -7.83 -1.81 6.05
CA TYR A 82 -8.85 -2.59 6.71
C TYR A 82 -8.94 -2.18 8.17
N SER A 83 -10.13 -1.82 8.63
CA SER A 83 -10.40 -1.49 10.04
C SER A 83 -9.44 -0.42 10.60
N ASN A 84 -9.25 0.67 9.88
CA ASN A 84 -8.40 1.81 10.23
C ASN A 84 -6.89 1.50 10.21
N ASP A 85 -6.52 0.32 9.77
CA ASP A 85 -5.13 -0.07 9.61
C ASP A 85 -4.80 -0.27 8.14
N TRP A 86 -3.51 -0.17 7.82
CA TRP A 86 -3.00 -0.55 6.52
C TRP A 86 -2.26 -1.86 6.64
N TYR A 87 -2.43 -2.71 5.64
CA TYR A 87 -1.76 -4.01 5.55
C TYR A 87 -0.91 -4.06 4.30
N LEU A 88 0.32 -4.53 4.46
CA LEU A 88 1.27 -4.67 3.37
C LEU A 88 1.75 -6.12 3.32
N TYR A 89 1.47 -6.80 2.21
CA TYR A 89 1.80 -8.22 2.06
C TYR A 89 2.52 -8.48 0.75
N PRO A 90 3.47 -9.43 0.73
CA PRO A 90 3.96 -9.95 -0.54
C PRO A 90 2.81 -10.60 -1.31
N HIS A 91 2.63 -10.21 -2.58
CA HIS A 91 1.53 -10.69 -3.41
C HIS A 91 1.46 -12.22 -3.46
N ASP A 92 2.60 -12.87 -3.72
CA ASP A 92 2.62 -14.31 -3.94
C ASP A 92 2.32 -15.13 -2.69
N LYS A 93 2.51 -14.54 -1.53
CA LYS A 93 2.23 -15.24 -0.27
C LYS A 93 0.74 -15.52 -0.06
N PHE A 94 -0.13 -14.75 -0.70
CA PHE A 94 -1.57 -14.97 -0.60
C PHE A 94 -2.02 -16.25 -1.30
N PHE A 95 -1.19 -16.82 -2.15
CA PHE A 95 -1.50 -18.08 -2.82
C PHE A 95 -0.96 -19.28 -2.05
N ASN A 96 -0.40 -19.04 -0.86
CA ASN A 96 0.07 -20.07 0.04
C ASN A 96 -0.51 -19.80 1.42
N ASP A 97 -1.61 -20.49 1.75
CA ASP A 97 -2.38 -20.24 2.97
C ASP A 97 -1.54 -20.42 4.25
N ASP A 98 -0.62 -21.37 4.24
CA ASP A 98 0.19 -21.66 5.42
C ASP A 98 1.14 -20.51 5.78
N GLU A 99 1.50 -19.67 4.81
CA GLU A 99 2.44 -18.59 5.00
C GLU A 99 1.79 -17.25 5.29
N ILE A 100 0.51 -17.08 5.01
CA ILE A 100 -0.18 -15.79 5.16
C ILE A 100 -0.05 -15.24 6.57
N GLN A 101 -0.27 -16.09 7.57
CA GLN A 101 -0.21 -15.67 8.97
C GLN A 101 1.19 -15.28 9.41
N GLN A 102 2.20 -15.91 8.84
CA GLN A 102 3.60 -15.70 9.24
C GLN A 102 4.24 -14.48 8.59
N THR A 103 3.71 -14.06 7.44
CA THR A 103 4.29 -12.94 6.69
C THR A 103 3.52 -11.64 6.84
N ARG A 104 2.51 -11.65 7.70
CA ARG A 104 1.66 -10.47 7.89
C ARG A 104 2.44 -9.31 8.49
N ILE A 105 2.36 -8.17 7.81
CA ILE A 105 2.95 -6.91 8.28
C ILE A 105 1.80 -5.91 8.38
N GLY A 106 1.35 -5.62 9.59
CA GLY A 106 0.29 -4.63 9.80
C GLY A 106 0.89 -3.27 10.06
N LEU A 107 0.39 -2.25 9.35
CA LEU A 107 0.76 -0.85 9.55
C LEU A 107 -0.45 -0.13 10.12
N THR A 108 -0.39 0.30 11.38
CA THR A 108 -1.52 0.96 12.01
C THR A 108 -1.50 2.45 11.78
N THR A 109 -2.69 3.04 11.61
CA THR A 109 -2.84 4.49 11.48
C THR A 109 -2.94 5.18 12.83
N ASN A 110 -3.17 4.41 13.89
CA ASN A 110 -3.32 4.92 15.25
C ASN A 110 -2.03 4.80 16.03
N GLY A 111 -0.95 5.08 15.37
CA GLY A 111 0.39 5.11 15.87
C GLY A 111 0.55 4.79 17.35
N GLY A 112 0.48 3.60 17.65
CA GLY A 112 0.70 3.18 19.03
C GLY A 112 2.17 3.20 19.31
#